data_2ccb81be7ca8f0c9c6cb51170c6f30c4
#
_entry.id   2ccb81be7ca8f0c9c6cb51170c6f30c4
#
_cell.length_a   1.000
_cell.length_b   1.000
_cell.length_c   1.000
_cell.angle_alpha   90.00
_cell.angle_beta   90.00
_cell.angle_gamma   90.00
#
_symmetry.space_group_name_H-M   'P 1'
#
loop_
_entity.id
_entity.type
_entity.pdbx_description
1 polymer ?
#
loop_
_entity_poly.entity_id
_entity_poly.type
_entity_poly.pdbx_seq_one_letter_code
_entity_poly.pdbx_strand_id
1 'polypeptide(L)'
;YWVNKARSGKIQVSADAKNWIDVADLGDPKQKGLTEEVACKGHGRYVRLLLTEPDASGHYALSEMQVMGKGGLHAEAANTLASSDGKQMLNQWQLRREGSDAWIEATVPGTVLTSYMNIGAVPDNRFDDNMRQISESFFNSDFWYRTNIEHYPSANKKQHTYLNFDGINWKAEVMLNGEKIGRIDGAFIRSRFDVTNKLKAGTNKLEVHVIKNAHFG
;
A
#
# COMPACT_ATOMS: atom_id res chain seq x y z
N TYR A 1 13.06 17.55 -12.83
CA TYR A 1 12.75 18.62 -13.78
C TYR A 1 11.29 19.02 -13.61
N TRP A 2 11.03 20.10 -12.89
CA TRP A 2 9.67 20.60 -12.77
C TRP A 2 9.40 21.64 -13.86
N VAL A 3 9.20 21.17 -15.07
CA VAL A 3 9.00 22.03 -16.24
C VAL A 3 7.67 22.78 -16.16
N ASN A 4 6.64 22.15 -15.61
CA ASN A 4 5.30 22.70 -15.45
C ASN A 4 4.93 22.77 -13.97
N LYS A 5 5.63 23.63 -13.23
CA LYS A 5 5.39 23.82 -11.80
C LYS A 5 4.00 24.44 -11.59
N ALA A 6 3.20 23.83 -10.72
CA ALA A 6 1.96 24.43 -10.24
C ALA A 6 2.22 25.85 -9.66
N ARG A 7 1.30 26.76 -9.90
CA ARG A 7 1.39 28.15 -9.39
C ARG A 7 1.06 28.24 -7.92
N SER A 8 0.24 27.35 -7.43
CA SER A 8 -0.17 27.31 -6.04
C SER A 8 -0.40 25.87 -5.59
N GLY A 9 -0.16 25.64 -4.33
CA GLY A 9 -0.38 24.35 -3.69
C GLY A 9 -0.01 24.39 -2.22
N LYS A 10 -0.31 23.30 -1.53
CA LYS A 10 -0.09 23.16 -0.10
C LYS A 10 0.47 21.77 0.20
N ILE A 11 1.32 21.71 1.21
CA ILE A 11 1.72 20.47 1.84
C ILE A 11 0.80 20.28 3.05
N GLN A 12 0.16 19.13 3.12
CA GLN A 12 -0.78 18.79 4.17
C GLN A 12 -0.40 17.48 4.84
N VAL A 13 -0.67 17.38 6.12
CA VAL A 13 -0.51 16.16 6.91
C VAL A 13 -1.85 15.72 7.50
N SER A 14 -1.99 14.43 7.72
CA SER A 14 -3.18 13.85 8.35
C SER A 14 -2.81 12.63 9.17
N ALA A 15 -3.53 12.41 10.26
CA ALA A 15 -3.45 11.17 11.03
C ALA A 15 -4.34 10.05 10.48
N ASP A 16 -5.44 10.41 9.78
CA ASP A 16 -6.53 9.51 9.40
C ASP A 16 -6.88 9.54 7.90
N ALA A 17 -6.13 10.33 7.11
CA ALA A 17 -6.36 10.60 5.70
C ALA A 17 -7.73 11.25 5.36
N LYS A 18 -8.47 11.69 6.37
CA LYS A 18 -9.77 12.37 6.23
C LYS A 18 -9.65 13.84 6.63
N ASN A 19 -9.05 14.08 7.78
CA ASN A 19 -8.83 15.42 8.32
C ASN A 19 -7.41 15.86 7.99
N TRP A 20 -7.28 16.94 7.21
CA TRP A 20 -6.00 17.42 6.71
C TRP A 20 -5.66 18.78 7.30
N ILE A 21 -4.39 18.93 7.71
CA ILE A 21 -3.85 20.14 8.30
C ILE A 21 -2.80 20.69 7.34
N ASP A 22 -2.92 21.96 6.96
CA ASP A 22 -1.92 22.66 6.17
C ASP A 22 -0.66 22.85 7.01
N VAL A 23 0.50 22.45 6.48
CA VAL A 23 1.78 22.57 7.17
C VAL A 23 2.78 23.46 6.43
N ALA A 24 2.59 23.65 5.14
CA ALA A 24 3.32 24.62 4.33
C ALA A 24 2.57 24.93 3.04
N ASP A 25 2.81 26.10 2.49
CA ASP A 25 2.46 26.45 1.13
C ASP A 25 3.63 26.07 0.19
N LEU A 26 3.34 25.78 -1.08
CA LEU A 26 4.38 25.68 -2.09
C LEU A 26 5.09 27.01 -2.24
N GLY A 27 6.40 26.95 -2.35
CA GLY A 27 7.24 28.12 -2.52
C GLY A 27 6.96 28.90 -3.80
N ASP A 28 7.65 30.03 -3.95
CA ASP A 28 7.46 30.98 -5.06
C ASP A 28 7.52 30.26 -6.43
N PRO A 29 6.45 30.33 -7.24
CA PRO A 29 6.41 29.75 -8.58
C PRO A 29 7.47 30.34 -9.53
N LYS A 30 8.06 31.47 -9.19
CA LYS A 30 9.15 32.11 -9.94
C LYS A 30 10.52 31.47 -9.64
N GLN A 31 10.65 30.70 -8.59
CA GLN A 31 11.89 30.03 -8.26
C GLN A 31 12.19 28.97 -9.32
N LYS A 32 13.22 29.21 -10.11
CA LYS A 32 13.68 28.28 -11.13
C LYS A 32 14.67 27.30 -10.50
N GLY A 33 14.31 26.06 -10.43
CA GLY A 33 15.18 25.00 -9.94
C GLY A 33 14.66 23.62 -10.32
N LEU A 34 15.56 22.65 -10.33
CA LEU A 34 15.22 21.24 -10.59
C LEU A 34 14.55 20.59 -9.39
N THR A 35 14.83 21.13 -8.21
CA THR A 35 14.39 20.60 -6.94
C THR A 35 13.95 21.76 -6.06
N GLU A 36 12.86 21.60 -5.36
CA GLU A 36 12.39 22.53 -4.34
C GLU A 36 12.36 21.78 -3.00
N GLU A 37 13.00 22.36 -2.01
CA GLU A 37 13.00 21.88 -0.64
C GLU A 37 12.11 22.79 0.20
N VAL A 38 11.05 22.23 0.76
CA VAL A 38 10.08 22.96 1.58
C VAL A 38 10.22 22.50 3.02
N ALA A 39 10.76 23.36 3.87
CA ALA A 39 10.82 23.10 5.30
C ALA A 39 9.41 23.25 5.91
N CYS A 40 8.90 22.21 6.52
CA CYS A 40 7.60 22.23 7.19
C CYS A 40 7.68 21.57 8.57
N LYS A 41 6.73 21.92 9.44
CA LYS A 41 6.56 21.29 10.74
C LYS A 41 5.16 20.69 10.79
N GLY A 42 5.08 19.40 10.91
CA GLY A 42 3.81 18.68 10.99
C GLY A 42 3.99 17.31 11.62
N HIS A 43 2.89 16.78 12.11
CA HIS A 43 2.83 15.42 12.64
C HIS A 43 1.62 14.72 12.03
N GLY A 44 1.84 13.60 11.39
CA GLY A 44 0.78 12.83 10.74
C GLY A 44 1.31 11.53 10.17
N ARG A 45 0.38 10.64 9.89
CA ARG A 45 0.66 9.36 9.22
C ARG A 45 0.75 9.52 7.71
N TYR A 46 0.03 10.52 7.20
CA TYR A 46 -0.11 10.79 5.77
C TYR A 46 0.38 12.18 5.46
N VAL A 47 1.05 12.32 4.31
CA VAL A 47 1.45 13.58 3.73
C VAL A 47 0.89 13.63 2.32
N ARG A 48 0.30 14.76 1.93
CA ARG A 48 -0.08 15.01 0.54
C ARG A 48 0.37 16.37 0.08
N LEU A 49 0.62 16.45 -1.21
CA LEU A 49 0.79 17.69 -1.94
C LEU A 49 -0.53 18.01 -2.64
N LEU A 50 -1.20 19.07 -2.20
CA LEU A 50 -2.42 19.56 -2.81
C LEU A 50 -2.06 20.69 -3.76
N LEU A 51 -2.14 20.46 -5.07
CA LEU A 51 -1.93 21.46 -6.09
C LEU A 51 -3.26 22.16 -6.38
N THR A 52 -3.32 23.48 -6.25
CA THR A 52 -4.55 24.26 -6.35
C THR A 52 -4.63 25.08 -7.62
N GLU A 53 -3.50 25.48 -8.20
CA GLU A 53 -3.46 26.22 -9.45
C GLU A 53 -2.44 25.59 -10.41
N PRO A 54 -2.86 25.29 -11.66
CA PRO A 54 -1.95 24.77 -12.68
C PRO A 54 -0.92 25.80 -13.11
N ASP A 55 0.04 25.37 -13.90
CA ASP A 55 0.97 26.29 -14.60
C ASP A 55 0.25 27.14 -15.67
N ALA A 56 1.00 27.97 -16.39
CA ALA A 56 0.44 28.84 -17.44
C ALA A 56 -0.18 28.08 -18.62
N SER A 57 0.15 26.79 -18.79
CA SER A 57 -0.36 25.91 -19.84
C SER A 57 -1.53 25.04 -19.37
N GLY A 58 -1.98 25.23 -18.13
CA GLY A 58 -3.11 24.47 -17.55
C GLY A 58 -2.74 23.07 -17.06
N HIS A 59 -1.46 22.80 -16.85
CA HIS A 59 -0.98 21.47 -16.47
C HIS A 59 -0.37 21.44 -15.07
N TYR A 60 -0.38 20.23 -14.50
CA TYR A 60 0.36 19.88 -13.30
C TYR A 60 1.41 18.82 -13.65
N ALA A 61 2.63 19.00 -13.22
CA ALA A 61 3.67 18.00 -13.34
C ALA A 61 4.51 17.93 -12.07
N LEU A 62 4.76 16.72 -11.62
CA LEU A 62 5.66 16.41 -10.52
C LEU A 62 6.41 15.14 -10.85
N SER A 63 7.73 15.18 -10.88
CA SER A 63 8.55 14.01 -11.19
C SER A 63 8.70 13.10 -9.98
N GLU A 64 8.91 13.69 -8.80
CA GLU A 64 9.15 12.96 -7.57
C GLU A 64 8.81 13.83 -6.37
N MET A 65 8.37 13.21 -5.29
CA MET A 65 8.22 13.85 -3.99
C MET A 65 8.89 12.97 -2.93
N GLN A 66 9.82 13.58 -2.18
CA GLN A 66 10.45 12.93 -1.04
C GLN A 66 10.00 13.61 0.25
N VAL A 67 9.67 12.82 1.24
CA VAL A 67 9.31 13.31 2.58
C VAL A 67 10.39 12.87 3.54
N MET A 68 11.09 13.86 4.10
CA MET A 68 12.13 13.63 5.10
C MET A 68 11.65 14.07 6.48
N GLY A 69 11.96 13.28 7.50
CA GLY A 69 11.55 13.58 8.87
C GLY A 69 11.94 12.49 9.85
N LYS A 70 11.59 12.71 11.10
CA LYS A 70 11.69 11.66 12.13
C LYS A 70 10.40 10.87 12.10
N GLY A 71 10.42 9.70 11.49
CA GLY A 71 9.26 8.79 11.42
C GLY A 71 9.08 7.99 12.70
N GLY A 72 7.83 7.71 13.05
CA GLY A 72 7.48 6.61 13.95
C GLY A 72 7.23 5.34 13.13
N LEU A 73 7.67 4.20 13.62
CA LEU A 73 7.30 2.92 13.04
C LEU A 73 5.81 2.68 13.34
N HIS A 74 5.01 2.46 12.30
CA HIS A 74 3.69 1.88 12.51
C HIS A 74 3.87 0.42 12.92
N ALA A 75 3.06 0.00 13.92
CA ALA A 75 2.96 -1.42 14.23
C ALA A 75 2.62 -2.19 12.95
N GLU A 76 3.34 -3.27 12.69
CA GLU A 76 3.01 -4.13 11.56
C GLU A 76 1.62 -4.74 11.76
N ALA A 77 0.88 -4.90 10.67
CA ALA A 77 -0.42 -5.56 10.71
C ALA A 77 -0.24 -6.99 11.23
N ALA A 78 -1.07 -7.39 12.18
CA ALA A 78 -1.02 -8.70 12.79
C ALA A 78 -2.42 -9.32 12.93
N ASN A 79 -2.51 -10.61 12.68
CA ASN A 79 -3.70 -11.42 12.90
C ASN A 79 -3.36 -12.53 13.90
N THR A 80 -4.14 -12.66 14.95
CA THR A 80 -3.99 -13.74 15.93
C THR A 80 -4.83 -14.93 15.49
N LEU A 81 -4.21 -16.10 15.31
CA LEU A 81 -4.94 -17.31 15.00
C LEU A 81 -5.65 -17.83 16.24
N ALA A 82 -6.94 -18.09 16.09
CA ALA A 82 -7.70 -18.79 17.12
C ALA A 82 -7.19 -20.24 17.26
N SER A 83 -7.19 -20.75 18.48
CA SER A 83 -6.80 -22.14 18.77
C SER A 83 -7.84 -23.18 18.38
N SER A 84 -8.96 -22.77 17.79
CA SER A 84 -10.08 -23.63 17.41
C SER A 84 -9.95 -24.18 15.99
N ASP A 85 -10.52 -25.36 15.76
CA ASP A 85 -10.71 -25.89 14.41
C ASP A 85 -11.63 -24.97 13.60
N GLY A 86 -11.28 -24.71 12.35
CA GLY A 86 -12.14 -23.92 11.47
C GLY A 86 -11.40 -23.00 10.54
N LYS A 87 -12.14 -22.13 9.86
CA LYS A 87 -11.63 -21.13 8.92
C LYS A 87 -11.61 -19.76 9.58
N GLN A 88 -10.46 -19.13 9.56
CA GLN A 88 -10.28 -17.75 10.01
C GLN A 88 -9.83 -16.87 8.85
N MET A 89 -10.39 -15.66 8.77
CA MET A 89 -9.97 -14.65 7.80
C MET A 89 -8.81 -13.83 8.37
N LEU A 90 -7.77 -13.66 7.56
CA LEU A 90 -6.72 -12.68 7.83
C LEU A 90 -7.17 -11.36 7.22
N ASN A 91 -7.60 -10.42 8.07
CA ASN A 91 -8.22 -9.17 7.63
C ASN A 91 -7.37 -7.92 7.89
N GLN A 92 -6.25 -8.08 8.56
CA GLN A 92 -5.31 -6.99 8.81
C GLN A 92 -4.07 -7.17 7.93
N TRP A 93 -3.89 -6.27 6.98
CA TRP A 93 -2.82 -6.31 6.01
C TRP A 93 -2.21 -4.94 5.77
N GLN A 94 -0.98 -4.94 5.34
CA GLN A 94 -0.29 -3.77 4.82
C GLN A 94 0.13 -4.01 3.37
N LEU A 95 0.22 -2.94 2.62
CA LEU A 95 0.53 -2.91 1.19
C LEU A 95 1.66 -1.92 0.93
N ARG A 96 2.59 -2.26 0.05
CA ARG A 96 3.54 -1.31 -0.52
C ARG A 96 3.72 -1.54 -2.02
N ARG A 97 4.02 -0.48 -2.74
CA ARG A 97 4.45 -0.55 -4.13
C ARG A 97 5.90 -1.03 -4.20
N GLU A 98 6.26 -1.80 -5.22
CA GLU A 98 7.65 -2.16 -5.50
C GLU A 98 8.50 -0.89 -5.69
N GLY A 99 9.72 -0.90 -5.13
CA GLY A 99 10.62 0.24 -5.11
C GLY A 99 10.28 1.34 -4.09
N SER A 100 9.26 1.15 -3.25
CA SER A 100 8.91 2.06 -2.15
C SER A 100 9.16 1.40 -0.81
N ASP A 101 9.61 2.15 0.19
CA ASP A 101 9.73 1.67 1.57
C ASP A 101 8.46 1.93 2.40
N ALA A 102 7.51 2.70 1.85
CA ALA A 102 6.29 3.09 2.55
C ALA A 102 5.24 1.97 2.52
N TRP A 103 4.92 1.44 3.69
CA TRP A 103 3.80 0.52 3.90
C TRP A 103 2.54 1.29 4.29
N ILE A 104 1.45 1.02 3.60
CA ILE A 104 0.12 1.56 3.90
C ILE A 104 -0.80 0.45 4.38
N GLU A 105 -1.92 0.82 4.99
CA GLU A 105 -2.98 -0.11 5.32
C GLU A 105 -3.63 -0.66 4.05
N ALA A 106 -3.77 -1.98 3.97
CA ALA A 106 -4.38 -2.64 2.82
C ALA A 106 -5.82 -3.07 3.11
N THR A 107 -6.68 -2.87 2.14
CA THR A 107 -8.04 -3.43 2.14
C THR A 107 -8.02 -4.81 1.53
N VAL A 108 -8.28 -5.83 2.34
CA VAL A 108 -8.35 -7.24 1.90
C VAL A 108 -9.63 -7.87 2.46
N PRO A 109 -10.52 -8.42 1.62
CA PRO A 109 -10.43 -8.47 0.15
C PRO A 109 -10.61 -7.09 -0.50
N GLY A 110 -9.88 -6.86 -1.59
CA GLY A 110 -9.93 -5.60 -2.33
C GLY A 110 -8.82 -5.48 -3.36
N THR A 111 -8.82 -4.37 -4.08
CA THR A 111 -7.77 -4.06 -5.05
C THR A 111 -6.71 -3.13 -4.45
N VAL A 112 -5.56 -3.03 -5.11
CA VAL A 112 -4.55 -2.01 -4.80
C VAL A 112 -5.20 -0.63 -4.81
N LEU A 113 -5.95 -0.30 -5.86
CA LEU A 113 -6.63 0.98 -5.99
C LEU A 113 -7.59 1.23 -4.81
N THR A 114 -8.39 0.24 -4.41
CA THR A 114 -9.28 0.35 -3.25
C THR A 114 -8.52 0.70 -1.98
N SER A 115 -7.35 0.10 -1.77
CA SER A 115 -6.51 0.41 -0.60
C SER A 115 -6.05 1.86 -0.61
N TYR A 116 -5.59 2.37 -1.76
CA TYR A 116 -5.17 3.78 -1.89
C TYR A 116 -6.34 4.76 -1.79
N MET A 117 -7.53 4.38 -2.26
CA MET A 117 -8.75 5.19 -2.08
C MET A 117 -9.15 5.27 -0.61
N ASN A 118 -9.13 4.14 0.10
CA ASN A 118 -9.57 4.08 1.50
C ASN A 118 -8.66 4.87 2.44
N ILE A 119 -7.38 5.02 2.12
CA ILE A 119 -6.47 5.89 2.86
C ILE A 119 -6.49 7.35 2.37
N GLY A 120 -7.32 7.68 1.38
CA GLY A 120 -7.45 9.03 0.83
C GLY A 120 -6.29 9.48 -0.05
N ALA A 121 -5.43 8.57 -0.51
CA ALA A 121 -4.27 8.89 -1.35
C ALA A 121 -4.66 9.14 -2.82
N VAL A 122 -5.77 8.60 -3.25
CA VAL A 122 -6.37 8.85 -4.58
C VAL A 122 -7.86 9.15 -4.43
N PRO A 123 -8.46 9.91 -5.33
CA PRO A 123 -9.90 10.21 -5.28
C PRO A 123 -10.73 8.96 -5.56
N ASP A 124 -11.98 8.97 -5.09
CA ASP A 124 -12.94 7.90 -5.38
C ASP A 124 -13.28 7.89 -6.87
N ASN A 125 -12.91 6.80 -7.53
CA ASN A 125 -13.04 6.63 -8.96
C ASN A 125 -14.50 6.47 -9.47
N ARG A 126 -15.46 6.38 -8.57
CA ARG A 126 -16.88 6.24 -8.89
C ARG A 126 -17.57 7.58 -9.16
N PHE A 127 -16.89 8.69 -8.87
CA PHE A 127 -17.48 10.02 -8.99
C PHE A 127 -16.74 10.85 -10.03
N ASP A 128 -17.53 11.52 -10.88
CA ASP A 128 -17.10 12.53 -11.83
C ASP A 128 -15.86 12.11 -12.67
N ASP A 129 -14.99 13.04 -12.97
CA ASP A 129 -13.76 12.83 -13.74
C ASP A 129 -12.59 12.25 -12.90
N ASN A 130 -12.84 11.77 -11.71
CA ASN A 130 -11.82 11.27 -10.77
C ASN A 130 -10.94 10.16 -11.37
N MET A 131 -11.50 9.30 -12.23
CA MET A 131 -10.71 8.28 -12.92
C MET A 131 -9.52 8.86 -13.71
N ARG A 132 -9.66 10.06 -14.27
CA ARG A 132 -8.60 10.74 -15.03
C ARG A 132 -7.48 11.28 -14.15
N GLN A 133 -7.73 11.41 -12.86
CA GLN A 133 -6.75 11.87 -11.87
C GLN A 133 -5.90 10.73 -11.28
N ILE A 134 -6.25 9.48 -11.61
CA ILE A 134 -5.55 8.30 -11.09
C ILE A 134 -4.40 7.96 -12.05
N SER A 135 -3.19 7.94 -11.53
CA SER A 135 -1.99 7.64 -12.31
C SER A 135 -1.94 6.16 -12.68
N GLU A 136 -2.14 5.84 -13.95
CA GLU A 136 -2.00 4.49 -14.47
C GLU A 136 -0.58 3.94 -14.27
N SER A 137 0.44 4.77 -14.52
CA SER A 137 1.84 4.38 -14.37
C SER A 137 2.20 4.02 -12.92
N PHE A 138 1.55 4.65 -11.94
CA PHE A 138 1.75 4.30 -10.54
C PHE A 138 1.25 2.87 -10.25
N PHE A 139 0.09 2.52 -10.76
CA PHE A 139 -0.52 1.20 -10.54
C PHE A 139 0.04 0.10 -11.43
N ASN A 140 0.77 0.46 -12.51
CA ASN A 140 1.48 -0.50 -13.34
C ASN A 140 2.83 -0.91 -12.72
N SER A 141 2.76 -1.55 -11.57
CA SER A 141 3.90 -1.99 -10.77
C SER A 141 3.56 -3.29 -10.05
N ASP A 142 4.57 -3.96 -9.56
CA ASP A 142 4.40 -5.02 -8.58
C ASP A 142 4.02 -4.41 -7.23
N PHE A 143 3.29 -5.18 -6.43
CA PHE A 143 2.88 -4.78 -5.09
C PHE A 143 3.12 -5.90 -4.09
N TRP A 144 3.54 -5.50 -2.90
CA TRP A 144 3.76 -6.39 -1.79
C TRP A 144 2.66 -6.22 -0.75
N TYR A 145 2.08 -7.32 -0.34
CA TYR A 145 1.21 -7.38 0.82
C TYR A 145 1.93 -8.08 1.94
N ARG A 146 1.76 -7.64 3.17
CA ARG A 146 2.29 -8.33 4.34
C ARG A 146 1.30 -8.32 5.49
N THR A 147 1.39 -9.36 6.32
CA THR A 147 0.80 -9.41 7.65
C THR A 147 1.61 -10.34 8.54
N ASN A 148 1.54 -10.12 9.83
CA ASN A 148 2.05 -11.05 10.82
C ASN A 148 0.91 -11.96 11.29
N ILE A 149 1.23 -13.22 11.52
CA ILE A 149 0.33 -14.24 12.02
C ILE A 149 0.86 -14.70 13.37
N GLU A 150 0.13 -14.39 14.45
CA GLU A 150 0.44 -14.92 15.77
C GLU A 150 -0.13 -16.33 15.87
N HIS A 151 0.76 -17.31 15.95
CA HIS A 151 0.42 -18.71 15.97
C HIS A 151 0.84 -19.38 17.29
N TYR A 152 -0.11 -20.05 17.91
CA TYR A 152 0.10 -20.85 19.10
C TYR A 152 -0.20 -22.32 18.75
N PRO A 153 0.84 -23.19 18.71
CA PRO A 153 0.65 -24.58 18.29
C PRO A 153 -0.39 -25.29 19.14
N SER A 154 -1.27 -26.03 18.47
CA SER A 154 -2.22 -26.92 19.16
C SER A 154 -1.48 -28.09 19.80
N ALA A 155 -1.97 -28.55 20.95
CA ALA A 155 -1.53 -29.81 21.55
C ALA A 155 -1.86 -31.03 20.67
N ASN A 156 -2.81 -30.89 19.75
CA ASN A 156 -3.22 -31.95 18.81
C ASN A 156 -2.25 -32.01 17.61
N LYS A 157 -1.28 -32.90 17.65
CA LYS A 157 -0.28 -33.12 16.58
C LYS A 157 -0.87 -33.63 15.24
N LYS A 158 -2.15 -33.99 15.20
CA LYS A 158 -2.82 -34.41 13.95
C LYS A 158 -3.50 -33.28 13.21
N GLN A 159 -3.46 -32.05 13.74
CA GLN A 159 -4.08 -30.90 13.13
C GLN A 159 -3.19 -30.34 12.01
N HIS A 160 -3.80 -30.11 10.83
CA HIS A 160 -3.15 -29.47 9.70
C HIS A 160 -3.61 -28.03 9.56
N THR A 161 -2.68 -27.14 9.26
CA THR A 161 -2.94 -25.71 9.03
C THR A 161 -2.65 -25.37 7.58
N TYR A 162 -3.61 -24.70 6.95
CA TYR A 162 -3.53 -24.32 5.54
C TYR A 162 -3.75 -22.82 5.36
N LEU A 163 -2.95 -22.21 4.51
CA LEU A 163 -3.25 -20.89 3.94
C LEU A 163 -4.07 -21.07 2.67
N ASN A 164 -5.26 -20.45 2.66
CA ASN A 164 -6.16 -20.47 1.52
C ASN A 164 -6.25 -19.07 0.90
N PHE A 165 -6.12 -18.99 -0.41
CA PHE A 165 -6.35 -17.80 -1.20
C PHE A 165 -7.54 -18.06 -2.12
N ASP A 166 -8.63 -17.32 -1.94
CA ASP A 166 -9.84 -17.50 -2.74
C ASP A 166 -9.69 -16.90 -4.16
N GLY A 167 -8.71 -16.04 -4.37
CA GLY A 167 -8.30 -15.52 -5.68
C GLY A 167 -7.30 -14.39 -5.54
N ILE A 168 -6.32 -14.36 -6.44
CA ILE A 168 -5.40 -13.23 -6.64
C ILE A 168 -5.34 -12.97 -8.13
N ASN A 169 -5.54 -11.74 -8.56
CA ASN A 169 -5.46 -11.37 -9.95
C ASN A 169 -4.07 -10.79 -10.28
N TRP A 170 -3.19 -11.50 -11.00
CA TRP A 170 -3.40 -12.87 -11.49
C TRP A 170 -2.20 -13.76 -11.14
N LYS A 171 -1.05 -13.14 -10.81
CA LYS A 171 0.17 -13.85 -10.42
C LYS A 171 0.66 -13.38 -9.08
N ALA A 172 1.05 -14.30 -8.24
CA ALA A 172 1.68 -13.96 -6.96
C ALA A 172 2.68 -15.02 -6.52
N GLU A 173 3.65 -14.59 -5.74
CA GLU A 173 4.52 -15.44 -4.96
C GLU A 173 4.17 -15.30 -3.48
N VAL A 174 4.05 -16.42 -2.80
CA VAL A 174 3.68 -16.45 -1.37
C VAL A 174 4.90 -16.88 -0.56
N MET A 175 5.23 -16.08 0.44
CA MET A 175 6.36 -16.31 1.33
C MET A 175 5.91 -16.33 2.78
N LEU A 176 6.44 -17.27 3.53
CA LEU A 176 6.23 -17.38 4.97
C LEU A 176 7.58 -17.43 5.67
N ASN A 177 7.82 -16.48 6.59
CA ASN A 177 9.07 -16.34 7.32
C ASN A 177 10.31 -16.20 6.40
N GLY A 178 10.13 -15.54 5.25
CA GLY A 178 11.18 -15.34 4.23
C GLY A 178 11.38 -16.53 3.29
N GLU A 179 10.71 -17.66 3.50
CA GLU A 179 10.75 -18.82 2.61
C GLU A 179 9.58 -18.79 1.63
N LYS A 180 9.86 -18.97 0.33
CA LYS A 180 8.80 -19.11 -0.68
C LYS A 180 8.10 -20.45 -0.49
N ILE A 181 6.79 -20.38 -0.21
CA ILE A 181 5.95 -21.55 0.02
C ILE A 181 5.11 -21.93 -1.19
N GLY A 182 4.96 -21.02 -2.15
CA GLY A 182 4.23 -21.32 -3.37
C GLY A 182 4.10 -20.14 -4.32
N ARG A 183 3.43 -20.42 -5.43
CA ARG A 183 3.09 -19.47 -6.47
C ARG A 183 1.63 -19.64 -6.86
N ILE A 184 0.98 -18.54 -7.18
CA ILE A 184 -0.37 -18.49 -7.76
C ILE A 184 -0.22 -17.95 -9.17
N ASP A 185 -0.84 -18.63 -10.15
CA ASP A 185 -0.76 -18.25 -11.56
C ASP A 185 -2.13 -18.47 -12.21
N GLY A 186 -3.02 -17.49 -12.07
CA GLY A 186 -4.37 -17.51 -12.62
C GLY A 186 -5.34 -16.65 -11.82
N ALA A 187 -6.13 -15.81 -12.52
CA ALA A 187 -7.00 -14.81 -11.91
C ALA A 187 -8.17 -15.40 -11.10
N PHE A 188 -8.67 -16.57 -11.48
CA PHE A 188 -9.90 -17.16 -10.92
C PHE A 188 -9.67 -18.54 -10.28
N ILE A 189 -8.44 -18.79 -9.82
CA ILE A 189 -8.08 -20.02 -9.15
C ILE A 189 -7.98 -19.84 -7.65
N ARG A 190 -8.48 -20.82 -6.90
CA ARG A 190 -8.22 -20.95 -5.49
C ARG A 190 -6.90 -21.67 -5.27
N SER A 191 -6.12 -21.17 -4.33
CA SER A 191 -4.83 -21.77 -3.98
C SER A 191 -4.81 -22.12 -2.51
N ARG A 192 -4.19 -23.26 -2.18
CA ARG A 192 -4.10 -23.77 -0.82
C ARG A 192 -2.70 -24.28 -0.57
N PHE A 193 -2.06 -23.78 0.49
CA PHE A 193 -0.71 -24.18 0.88
C PHE A 193 -0.73 -24.79 2.27
N ASP A 194 -0.19 -25.99 2.43
CA ASP A 194 0.01 -26.61 3.73
C ASP A 194 1.20 -25.93 4.44
N VAL A 195 0.91 -25.31 5.56
CA VAL A 195 1.89 -24.58 6.38
C VAL A 195 2.10 -25.19 7.76
N THR A 196 1.56 -26.38 7.98
CA THR A 196 1.60 -27.10 9.27
C THR A 196 2.98 -27.13 9.88
N ASN A 197 3.99 -27.50 9.08
CA ASN A 197 5.38 -27.61 9.54
C ASN A 197 6.24 -26.35 9.27
N LYS A 198 5.62 -25.28 8.76
CA LYS A 198 6.28 -24.01 8.40
C LYS A 198 5.98 -22.91 9.40
N LEU A 199 4.87 -23.01 10.11
CA LEU A 199 4.51 -22.09 11.17
C LEU A 199 5.35 -22.37 12.41
N LYS A 200 5.88 -21.28 12.98
CA LYS A 200 6.61 -21.28 14.25
C LYS A 200 5.67 -20.81 15.37
N ALA A 201 5.95 -21.20 16.60
CA ALA A 201 5.27 -20.60 17.76
C ALA A 201 5.59 -19.11 17.85
N GLY A 202 4.59 -18.27 18.11
CA GLY A 202 4.70 -16.82 18.10
C GLY A 202 4.47 -16.21 16.72
N THR A 203 5.16 -15.13 16.43
CA THR A 203 4.97 -14.31 15.22
C THR A 203 5.55 -14.97 13.98
N ASN A 204 4.72 -15.09 12.95
CA ASN A 204 5.10 -15.55 11.61
C ASN A 204 4.80 -14.44 10.60
N LYS A 205 5.76 -14.12 9.76
CA LYS A 205 5.61 -13.09 8.72
C LYS A 205 5.11 -13.74 7.43
N LEU A 206 3.93 -13.36 7.00
CA LEU A 206 3.36 -13.74 5.70
C LEU A 206 3.51 -12.57 4.73
N GLU A 207 4.11 -12.82 3.58
CA GLU A 207 4.28 -11.85 2.50
C GLU A 207 3.74 -12.42 1.19
N VAL A 208 3.08 -11.58 0.42
CA VAL A 208 2.53 -11.93 -0.89
C VAL A 208 3.00 -10.88 -1.89
N HIS A 209 3.83 -11.30 -2.82
CA HIS A 209 4.31 -10.48 -3.92
C HIS A 209 3.35 -10.64 -5.09
N VAL A 210 2.54 -9.63 -5.35
CA VAL A 210 1.61 -9.60 -6.49
C VAL A 210 2.31 -8.98 -7.68
N ILE A 211 2.46 -9.77 -8.72
CA ILE A 211 3.20 -9.41 -9.94
C ILE A 211 2.25 -8.70 -10.90
N LYS A 212 2.69 -7.58 -11.43
CA LYS A 212 1.91 -6.80 -12.40
C LYS A 212 1.60 -7.60 -13.66
N ASN A 213 0.51 -7.27 -14.30
CA ASN A 213 0.19 -7.81 -15.61
C ASN A 213 1.22 -7.32 -16.64
N ALA A 214 1.73 -8.25 -17.46
CA ALA A 214 2.71 -7.91 -18.50
C ALA A 214 2.06 -7.23 -19.71
N HIS A 215 0.76 -7.35 -19.88
CA HIS A 215 -0.01 -6.80 -21.00
C HIS A 215 -1.18 -5.98 -20.49
N PHE A 216 -1.31 -4.79 -21.06
CA PHE A 216 -2.55 -4.03 -21.00
C PHE A 216 -3.51 -4.65 -22.01
N GLY A 217 -4.72 -4.95 -21.58
CA GLY A 217 -5.78 -5.38 -22.48
C GLY A 217 -6.24 -4.25 -23.39
#